data_65de395e7a3efbcb6fb9c82a679afee0
#
_entry.id   65de395e7a3efbcb6fb9c82a679afee0
#
_cell.length_a   1.000
_cell.length_b   1.000
_cell.length_c   1.000
_cell.angle_alpha   90.00
_cell.angle_beta   90.00
_cell.angle_gamma   90.00
#
_symmetry.space_group_name_H-M   'P 1'
#
loop_
_entity.id
_entity.type
_entity.pdbx_description
1 polymer ?
#
loop_
_entity_poly.entity_id
_entity_poly.type
_entity_poly.pdbx_seq_one_letter_code
_entity_poly.pdbx_strand_id
1 'polypeptide(L)'
;MDNNDIKLIQLGSYVRPDVKEYYGRKWVLNGEKNSYPQYVIDRRIGSPTNGSIIEVFCELLYGKGLSVNGSDEVYKELAEIFPKREQRKCLDDFETFGYYFMQILKGKGTDKIAKILHLPVDKIGRDKMDANGDINGAWYCDDWKNTYKNKPKFIPEFKGKLTEPLMVKSVVPYQQGQDYFALPNYIQGLQYAEMEEEISNYCINHIKNGLSFGYIINFNNGGNLTPEQKN
;
A
#
# COMPACT_ATOMS: atom_id res chain seq x y z
N MET A 1 -32.01 25.29 18.14
CA MET A 1 -32.13 23.81 18.29
C MET A 1 -30.98 23.21 17.53
N ASP A 2 -29.90 23.00 18.24
CA ASP A 2 -28.68 22.45 17.61
C ASP A 2 -28.92 20.96 17.38
N ASN A 3 -28.85 20.56 16.10
CA ASN A 3 -28.83 19.19 15.70
C ASN A 3 -27.57 18.55 16.27
N ASN A 4 -27.68 17.81 17.35
CA ASN A 4 -26.64 16.87 17.76
C ASN A 4 -26.59 15.75 16.71
N ASP A 5 -25.71 15.93 15.74
CA ASP A 5 -25.33 14.88 14.81
C ASP A 5 -24.72 13.73 15.62
N ILE A 6 -25.52 12.69 15.83
CA ILE A 6 -25.00 11.41 16.30
C ILE A 6 -24.11 10.89 15.19
N LYS A 7 -22.79 11.09 15.32
CA LYS A 7 -21.82 10.42 14.47
C LYS A 7 -21.89 8.92 14.79
N LEU A 8 -22.62 8.19 13.99
CA LEU A 8 -22.50 6.75 13.92
C LEU A 8 -21.07 6.44 13.47
N ILE A 9 -20.26 5.94 14.39
CA ILE A 9 -18.96 5.37 14.06
C ILE A 9 -19.27 4.07 13.30
N GLN A 10 -19.23 4.15 11.99
CA GLN A 10 -19.30 2.98 11.16
C GLN A 10 -17.91 2.32 11.26
N LEU A 11 -17.82 1.25 12.07
CA LEU A 11 -16.65 0.38 12.10
C LEU A 11 -16.40 -0.08 10.66
N GLY A 12 -15.28 0.34 10.09
CA GLY A 12 -14.98 0.15 8.69
C GLY A 12 -15.02 -1.32 8.33
N SER A 13 -15.84 -1.67 7.37
CA SER A 13 -15.68 -2.93 6.67
C SER A 13 -14.44 -2.82 5.78
N TYR A 14 -13.63 -3.89 5.69
CA TYR A 14 -12.53 -3.96 4.75
C TYR A 14 -12.95 -3.42 3.37
N VAL A 15 -12.24 -2.41 2.90
CA VAL A 15 -12.50 -1.81 1.59
C VAL A 15 -11.64 -2.52 0.55
N ARG A 16 -12.29 -3.40 -0.25
CA ARG A 16 -11.63 -3.98 -1.42
C ARG A 16 -11.29 -2.86 -2.39
N PRO A 17 -10.05 -2.82 -2.94
CA PRO A 17 -9.69 -1.81 -3.93
C PRO A 17 -10.55 -1.93 -5.17
N ASP A 18 -11.06 -0.81 -5.65
CA ASP A 18 -11.76 -0.74 -6.93
C ASP A 18 -10.74 -0.63 -8.06
N VAL A 19 -10.46 -1.74 -8.70
CA VAL A 19 -9.51 -1.83 -9.83
C VAL A 19 -10.33 -1.91 -11.11
N LYS A 20 -10.38 -0.79 -11.85
CA LYS A 20 -11.16 -0.68 -13.08
C LYS A 20 -10.36 -0.09 -14.22
N GLU A 21 -10.63 -0.59 -15.41
CA GLU A 21 -10.19 0.02 -16.65
C GLU A 21 -11.14 1.16 -17.03
N TYR A 22 -10.61 2.35 -17.16
CA TYR A 22 -11.39 3.49 -17.63
C TYR A 22 -11.16 3.74 -19.12
N TYR A 23 -12.25 4.03 -19.82
CA TYR A 23 -12.16 4.44 -21.22
C TYR A 23 -11.31 5.72 -21.36
N GLY A 24 -10.43 5.75 -22.35
CA GLY A 24 -9.53 6.90 -22.59
C GLY A 24 -8.27 6.97 -21.71
N ARG A 25 -8.16 6.16 -20.65
CA ARG A 25 -6.90 6.02 -19.90
C ARG A 25 -6.14 4.79 -20.40
N LYS A 26 -4.80 4.91 -20.43
CA LYS A 26 -3.91 3.80 -20.81
C LYS A 26 -3.48 2.94 -19.62
N TRP A 27 -3.64 3.43 -18.42
CA TRP A 27 -3.22 2.79 -17.18
C TRP A 27 -4.40 2.35 -16.30
N VAL A 28 -4.13 1.38 -15.47
CA VAL A 28 -5.00 0.86 -14.41
C VAL A 28 -4.36 1.15 -13.07
N LEU A 29 -5.12 1.67 -12.12
CA LEU A 29 -4.65 2.05 -10.79
C LEU A 29 -5.24 1.13 -9.73
N ASN A 30 -4.53 0.99 -8.62
CA ASN A 30 -5.00 0.23 -7.46
C ASN A 30 -5.83 1.16 -6.55
N GLY A 31 -7.14 1.12 -6.75
CA GLY A 31 -8.09 2.05 -6.15
C GLY A 31 -8.21 3.39 -6.90
N GLU A 32 -9.14 4.23 -6.49
CA GLU A 32 -9.32 5.55 -7.09
C GLU A 32 -8.04 6.39 -6.92
N LYS A 33 -7.49 6.90 -8.03
CA LYS A 33 -6.25 7.70 -8.02
C LYS A 33 -5.07 7.02 -7.32
N ASN A 34 -5.01 5.69 -7.36
CA ASN A 34 -4.00 4.87 -6.69
C ASN A 34 -4.02 5.01 -5.16
N SER A 35 -5.21 5.08 -4.58
CA SER A 35 -5.39 5.32 -3.14
C SER A 35 -5.17 4.09 -2.26
N TYR A 36 -5.29 2.88 -2.83
CA TYR A 36 -5.20 1.66 -2.04
C TYR A 36 -3.80 1.41 -1.43
N PRO A 37 -2.66 1.65 -2.12
CA PRO A 37 -1.35 1.57 -1.47
C PRO A 37 -1.23 2.46 -0.24
N GLN A 38 -1.76 3.69 -0.30
CA GLN A 38 -1.74 4.59 0.87
C GLN A 38 -2.61 4.06 2.01
N TYR A 39 -3.79 3.51 1.71
CA TYR A 39 -4.64 2.88 2.72
C TYR A 39 -3.91 1.75 3.46
N VAL A 40 -3.19 0.89 2.73
CA VAL A 40 -2.42 -0.21 3.33
C VAL A 40 -1.27 0.31 4.19
N ILE A 41 -0.56 1.35 3.73
CA ILE A 41 0.49 2.02 4.51
C ILE A 41 -0.07 2.58 5.82
N ASP A 42 -1.21 3.27 5.75
CA ASP A 42 -1.86 3.86 6.92
C ASP A 42 -2.25 2.78 7.95
N ARG A 43 -2.75 1.62 7.49
CA ARG A 43 -3.05 0.46 8.36
C ARG A 43 -1.78 -0.16 8.98
N ARG A 44 -0.69 -0.22 8.23
CA ARG A 44 0.61 -0.70 8.76
C ARG A 44 1.16 0.23 9.85
N ILE A 45 1.03 1.53 9.67
CA ILE A 45 1.53 2.53 10.62
C ILE A 45 0.58 2.67 11.83
N GLY A 46 -0.73 2.65 11.61
CA GLY A 46 -1.74 2.85 12.64
C GLY A 46 -1.91 1.66 13.59
N SER A 47 -1.58 0.44 13.14
CA SER A 47 -1.62 -0.78 13.97
C SER A 47 -0.21 -1.23 14.32
N PRO A 48 0.27 -1.02 15.56
CA PRO A 48 1.60 -1.46 16.00
C PRO A 48 1.81 -2.97 15.86
N THR A 49 0.78 -3.77 16.13
CA THR A 49 0.85 -5.23 15.99
C THR A 49 1.04 -5.63 14.54
N ASN A 50 0.23 -5.11 13.63
CA ASN A 50 0.33 -5.41 12.19
C ASN A 50 1.68 -4.95 11.62
N GLY A 51 2.11 -3.74 11.94
CA GLY A 51 3.38 -3.19 11.50
C GLY A 51 4.57 -4.02 11.95
N SER A 52 4.59 -4.43 13.24
CA SER A 52 5.66 -5.26 13.80
C SER A 52 5.71 -6.66 13.18
N ILE A 53 4.55 -7.26 12.91
CA ILE A 53 4.47 -8.58 12.26
C ILE A 53 5.06 -8.50 10.84
N ILE A 54 4.68 -7.50 10.05
CA ILE A 54 5.21 -7.30 8.69
C ILE A 54 6.73 -7.13 8.74
N GLU A 55 7.25 -6.32 9.67
CA GLU A 55 8.69 -6.09 9.81
C GLU A 55 9.44 -7.37 10.16
N VAL A 56 8.91 -8.18 11.09
CA VAL A 56 9.50 -9.48 11.44
C VAL A 56 9.51 -10.43 10.24
N PHE A 57 8.42 -10.49 9.47
CA PHE A 57 8.39 -11.29 8.24
C PHE A 57 9.43 -10.82 7.21
N CYS A 58 9.57 -9.52 7.01
CA CYS A 58 10.61 -8.96 6.13
C CYS A 58 12.02 -9.39 6.57
N GLU A 59 12.33 -9.32 7.87
CA GLU A 59 13.63 -9.73 8.39
C GLU A 59 13.86 -11.25 8.27
N LEU A 60 12.85 -12.07 8.54
CA LEU A 60 12.93 -13.52 8.42
C LEU A 60 13.15 -13.96 6.97
N LEU A 61 12.41 -13.39 6.03
CA LEU A 61 12.51 -13.71 4.60
C LEU A 61 13.81 -13.19 4.00
N TYR A 62 14.24 -12.00 4.40
CA TYR A 62 15.52 -11.47 3.96
C TYR A 62 16.69 -12.35 4.45
N GLY A 63 16.67 -12.77 5.72
CA GLY A 63 17.66 -13.62 6.33
C GLY A 63 19.10 -13.13 6.08
N LYS A 64 19.88 -13.95 5.38
CA LYS A 64 21.26 -13.60 4.97
C LYS A 64 21.32 -12.81 3.65
N GLY A 65 20.17 -12.55 3.02
CA GLY A 65 20.07 -11.95 1.69
C GLY A 65 20.23 -12.99 0.56
N LEU A 66 20.29 -12.50 -0.67
CA LEU A 66 20.49 -13.38 -1.83
C LEU A 66 21.85 -14.06 -1.76
N SER A 67 21.89 -15.32 -2.08
CA SER A 67 23.11 -16.11 -2.27
C SER A 67 23.23 -16.57 -3.72
N VAL A 68 24.44 -16.84 -4.14
CA VAL A 68 24.74 -17.30 -5.50
C VAL A 68 25.45 -18.66 -5.41
N ASN A 69 24.99 -19.62 -6.22
CA ASN A 69 25.73 -20.87 -6.43
C ASN A 69 26.86 -20.60 -7.43
N GLY A 70 27.97 -20.05 -6.95
CA GLY A 70 29.09 -19.65 -7.80
C GLY A 70 30.27 -19.10 -7.02
N SER A 71 31.21 -18.45 -7.72
CA SER A 71 32.38 -17.84 -7.09
C SER A 71 32.00 -16.52 -6.39
N ASP A 72 32.86 -16.08 -5.47
CA ASP A 72 32.73 -14.78 -4.79
C ASP A 72 32.67 -13.59 -5.77
N GLU A 73 33.24 -13.75 -6.96
CA GLU A 73 33.18 -12.72 -8.01
C GLU A 73 31.79 -12.53 -8.55
N VAL A 74 31.06 -13.61 -8.80
CA VAL A 74 29.65 -13.57 -9.25
C VAL A 74 28.75 -12.96 -8.17
N TYR A 75 29.04 -13.25 -6.89
CA TYR A 75 28.32 -12.62 -5.79
C TYR A 75 28.56 -11.11 -5.73
N LYS A 76 29.80 -10.66 -5.93
CA LYS A 76 30.14 -9.22 -5.98
C LYS A 76 29.42 -8.52 -7.13
N GLU A 77 29.44 -9.13 -8.34
CA GLU A 77 28.71 -8.61 -9.49
C GLU A 77 27.21 -8.48 -9.21
N LEU A 78 26.60 -9.50 -8.61
CA LEU A 78 25.18 -9.44 -8.21
C LEU A 78 24.93 -8.31 -7.21
N ALA A 79 25.79 -8.15 -6.21
CA ALA A 79 25.64 -7.12 -5.17
C ALA A 79 25.80 -5.70 -5.74
N GLU A 80 26.59 -5.52 -6.79
CA GLU A 80 26.72 -4.25 -7.50
C GLU A 80 25.50 -3.95 -8.37
N ILE A 81 24.95 -4.96 -9.06
CA ILE A 81 23.78 -4.83 -9.93
C ILE A 81 22.51 -4.64 -9.09
N PHE A 82 22.35 -5.43 -8.03
CA PHE A 82 21.19 -5.40 -7.15
C PHE A 82 21.59 -5.25 -5.68
N PRO A 83 21.84 -4.02 -5.21
CA PRO A 83 22.30 -3.75 -3.85
C PRO A 83 21.31 -4.25 -2.78
N LYS A 84 21.86 -4.71 -1.64
CA LYS A 84 21.08 -5.22 -0.50
C LYS A 84 19.95 -4.27 -0.06
N ARG A 85 20.22 -2.95 -0.10
CA ARG A 85 19.24 -1.94 0.22
C ARG A 85 18.00 -2.00 -0.69
N GLU A 86 18.22 -2.21 -1.98
CA GLU A 86 17.11 -2.28 -2.96
C GLU A 86 16.36 -3.62 -2.86
N GLN A 87 17.06 -4.71 -2.53
CA GLN A 87 16.45 -6.00 -2.23
C GLN A 87 15.49 -5.90 -1.04
N ARG A 88 15.92 -5.25 0.06
CA ARG A 88 15.07 -5.03 1.25
C ARG A 88 13.83 -4.23 0.94
N LYS A 89 13.92 -3.16 0.15
CA LYS A 89 12.76 -2.38 -0.27
C LYS A 89 11.76 -3.20 -1.09
N CYS A 90 12.25 -4.03 -2.01
CA CYS A 90 11.38 -4.91 -2.79
C CYS A 90 10.65 -5.93 -1.90
N LEU A 91 11.34 -6.46 -0.90
CA LEU A 91 10.74 -7.40 0.05
C LEU A 91 9.74 -6.71 0.99
N ASP A 92 10.04 -5.50 1.43
CA ASP A 92 9.15 -4.69 2.25
C ASP A 92 7.85 -4.36 1.51
N ASP A 93 7.96 -3.98 0.24
CA ASP A 93 6.77 -3.79 -0.62
C ASP A 93 6.01 -5.10 -0.82
N PHE A 94 6.70 -6.23 -1.02
CA PHE A 94 6.06 -7.53 -1.20
C PHE A 94 5.24 -7.94 0.02
N GLU A 95 5.80 -7.83 1.21
CA GLU A 95 5.10 -8.14 2.45
C GLU A 95 3.98 -7.14 2.76
N THR A 96 4.18 -5.87 2.40
CA THR A 96 3.18 -4.83 2.66
C THR A 96 2.01 -4.88 1.69
N PHE A 97 2.26 -5.07 0.39
CA PHE A 97 1.24 -4.95 -0.67
C PHE A 97 0.88 -6.27 -1.34
N GLY A 98 1.71 -7.32 -1.19
CA GLY A 98 1.59 -8.59 -1.91
C GLY A 98 2.24 -8.59 -3.29
N TYR A 99 2.85 -7.49 -3.72
CA TYR A 99 3.54 -7.33 -5.00
C TYR A 99 4.55 -6.19 -4.94
N TYR A 100 5.48 -6.17 -5.89
CA TYR A 100 6.46 -5.09 -6.00
C TYR A 100 6.93 -4.86 -7.43
N PHE A 101 7.60 -3.75 -7.64
CA PHE A 101 8.17 -3.36 -8.92
C PHE A 101 9.66 -3.08 -8.80
N MET A 102 10.39 -3.47 -9.84
CA MET A 102 11.81 -3.13 -9.99
C MET A 102 12.02 -2.40 -11.31
N GLN A 103 12.85 -1.39 -11.31
CA GLN A 103 13.38 -0.81 -12.54
C GLN A 103 14.70 -1.47 -12.90
N ILE A 104 14.82 -1.84 -14.18
CA ILE A 104 16.00 -2.47 -14.75
C ILE A 104 16.65 -1.48 -15.67
N LEU A 105 17.90 -1.12 -15.37
CA LEU A 105 18.69 -0.19 -16.16
C LEU A 105 19.67 -0.97 -17.03
N LYS A 106 19.64 -0.68 -18.33
CA LYS A 106 20.57 -1.21 -19.32
C LYS A 106 21.90 -0.44 -19.28
N GLY A 107 23.01 -1.12 -19.38
CA GLY A 107 24.34 -0.51 -19.49
C GLY A 107 24.52 0.21 -20.83
N LYS A 108 25.23 1.35 -20.81
CA LYS A 108 25.53 2.08 -22.03
C LYS A 108 26.44 1.25 -22.95
N GLY A 109 26.00 1.04 -24.19
CA GLY A 109 26.78 0.31 -25.20
C GLY A 109 26.92 -1.19 -24.96
N THR A 110 26.14 -1.76 -24.04
CA THR A 110 26.15 -3.20 -23.73
C THR A 110 24.74 -3.73 -23.61
N ASP A 111 24.56 -5.02 -23.88
CA ASP A 111 23.27 -5.72 -23.65
C ASP A 111 23.24 -6.38 -22.26
N LYS A 112 23.91 -5.74 -21.27
CA LYS A 112 23.93 -6.19 -19.88
C LYS A 112 23.12 -5.27 -19.00
N ILE A 113 22.58 -5.84 -17.92
CA ILE A 113 21.93 -5.07 -16.86
C ILE A 113 23.01 -4.32 -16.08
N ALA A 114 22.89 -3.00 -16.01
CA ALA A 114 23.78 -2.17 -15.21
C ALA A 114 23.35 -2.09 -13.75
N LYS A 115 22.03 -1.90 -13.51
CA LYS A 115 21.48 -1.83 -12.15
C LYS A 115 20.04 -2.29 -12.12
N ILE A 116 19.65 -2.84 -10.98
CA ILE A 116 18.28 -3.13 -10.60
C ILE A 116 17.98 -2.29 -9.36
N LEU A 117 16.93 -1.47 -9.42
CA LEU A 117 16.53 -0.59 -8.34
C LEU A 117 15.06 -0.84 -8.02
N HIS A 118 14.70 -0.64 -6.79
CA HIS A 118 13.30 -0.67 -6.34
C HIS A 118 12.51 0.48 -6.98
N LEU A 119 11.25 0.23 -7.26
CA LEU A 119 10.31 1.20 -7.80
C LEU A 119 9.06 1.25 -6.90
N PRO A 120 8.78 2.38 -6.21
CA PRO A 120 7.73 2.46 -5.21
C PRO A 120 6.34 2.13 -5.76
N VAL A 121 5.61 1.26 -5.08
CA VAL A 121 4.28 0.78 -5.49
C VAL A 121 3.26 1.91 -5.61
N ASP A 122 3.30 2.90 -4.72
CA ASP A 122 2.39 4.05 -4.72
C ASP A 122 2.52 4.95 -5.95
N LYS A 123 3.68 4.88 -6.65
CA LYS A 123 3.96 5.66 -7.87
C LYS A 123 3.60 4.93 -9.15
N ILE A 124 3.20 3.65 -9.08
CA ILE A 124 3.03 2.80 -10.25
C ILE A 124 1.56 2.49 -10.51
N GLY A 125 1.13 2.72 -11.76
CA GLY A 125 -0.05 2.13 -12.38
C GLY A 125 0.37 1.07 -13.38
N ARG A 126 -0.43 0.04 -13.59
CA ARG A 126 -0.14 -0.98 -14.60
C ARG A 126 -0.69 -0.60 -15.96
N ASP A 127 -0.06 -1.05 -17.02
CA ASP A 127 -0.62 -0.93 -18.36
C ASP A 127 -1.87 -1.79 -18.50
N LYS A 128 -2.75 -1.46 -19.42
CA LYS A 128 -3.93 -2.29 -19.72
C LYS A 128 -3.53 -3.60 -20.35
N MET A 129 -4.31 -4.63 -20.06
CA MET A 129 -4.17 -5.92 -20.76
C MET A 129 -4.41 -5.74 -22.24
N ASP A 130 -3.60 -6.40 -23.04
CA ASP A 130 -3.81 -6.53 -24.48
C ASP A 130 -4.84 -7.62 -24.81
N ALA A 131 -5.08 -7.85 -26.09
CA ALA A 131 -6.04 -8.86 -26.56
C ALA A 131 -5.69 -10.30 -26.13
N ASN A 132 -4.44 -10.55 -25.74
CA ASN A 132 -3.96 -11.84 -25.25
C ASN A 132 -4.00 -11.96 -23.73
N GLY A 133 -4.37 -10.89 -23.03
CA GLY A 133 -4.34 -10.83 -21.56
C GLY A 133 -2.98 -10.45 -20.99
N ASP A 134 -2.02 -10.04 -21.81
CA ASP A 134 -0.68 -9.65 -21.39
C ASP A 134 -0.64 -8.17 -20.98
N ILE A 135 0.10 -7.88 -19.91
CA ILE A 135 0.42 -6.53 -19.48
C ILE A 135 1.83 -6.20 -19.95
N ASN A 136 1.94 -5.16 -20.81
CA ASN A 136 3.18 -4.87 -21.53
C ASN A 136 4.07 -3.82 -20.86
N GLY A 137 3.66 -3.29 -19.69
CA GLY A 137 4.46 -2.32 -18.96
C GLY A 137 3.75 -1.75 -17.75
N ALA A 138 4.34 -0.69 -17.25
CA ALA A 138 3.81 0.08 -16.15
C ALA A 138 3.91 1.59 -16.44
N TRP A 139 3.09 2.36 -15.76
CA TRP A 139 3.06 3.82 -15.85
C TRP A 139 3.55 4.40 -14.54
N TYR A 140 4.60 5.18 -14.59
CA TYR A 140 5.13 5.93 -13.44
C TYR A 140 4.53 7.32 -13.39
N CYS A 141 4.06 7.73 -12.21
CA CYS A 141 3.57 9.07 -11.95
C CYS A 141 3.92 9.49 -10.52
N ASP A 142 4.47 10.68 -10.34
CA ASP A 142 4.82 11.19 -9.01
C ASP A 142 3.59 11.46 -8.14
N ASP A 143 2.49 11.88 -8.76
CA ASP A 143 1.23 12.15 -8.07
C ASP A 143 0.02 11.78 -8.98
N TRP A 144 -0.62 10.67 -8.64
CA TRP A 144 -1.81 10.19 -9.34
C TRP A 144 -3.07 11.02 -9.09
N LYS A 145 -3.06 11.89 -8.07
CA LYS A 145 -4.18 12.81 -7.79
C LYS A 145 -4.22 13.95 -8.80
N ASN A 146 -3.05 14.31 -9.37
CA ASN A 146 -2.92 15.40 -10.32
C ASN A 146 -2.10 14.98 -11.56
N THR A 147 -2.67 14.11 -12.38
CA THR A 147 -2.03 13.61 -13.61
C THR A 147 -1.93 14.65 -14.72
N TYR A 148 -2.64 15.78 -14.61
CA TYR A 148 -2.51 16.90 -15.55
C TYR A 148 -1.16 17.61 -15.38
N LYS A 149 -0.74 17.85 -14.14
CA LYS A 149 0.54 18.47 -13.81
C LYS A 149 1.69 17.47 -13.90
N ASN A 150 1.47 16.26 -13.41
CA ASN A 150 2.44 15.17 -13.38
C ASN A 150 2.04 14.12 -14.43
N LYS A 151 2.51 14.29 -15.66
CA LYS A 151 2.15 13.38 -16.76
C LYS A 151 2.73 11.98 -16.51
N PRO A 152 1.90 10.93 -16.50
CA PRO A 152 2.38 9.55 -16.38
C PRO A 152 3.33 9.17 -17.52
N LYS A 153 4.42 8.49 -17.18
CA LYS A 153 5.44 8.00 -18.12
C LYS A 153 5.33 6.49 -18.24
N PHE A 154 5.26 6.00 -19.46
CA PHE A 154 5.25 4.57 -19.74
C PHE A 154 6.65 3.98 -19.61
N ILE A 155 6.74 2.81 -18.98
CA ILE A 155 7.96 2.03 -18.83
C ILE A 155 7.62 0.60 -19.29
N PRO A 156 8.30 0.07 -20.34
CA PRO A 156 8.01 -1.25 -20.86
C PRO A 156 8.42 -2.36 -19.89
N GLU A 157 7.67 -3.47 -19.91
CA GLU A 157 7.93 -4.64 -19.07
C GLU A 157 9.17 -5.41 -19.55
N PHE A 158 10.01 -5.79 -18.62
CA PHE A 158 11.17 -6.64 -18.88
C PHE A 158 10.74 -8.11 -19.03
N LYS A 159 10.75 -8.61 -20.26
CA LYS A 159 10.40 -9.99 -20.63
C LYS A 159 11.66 -10.84 -20.97
N GLY A 160 12.79 -10.59 -20.29
CA GLY A 160 14.03 -11.36 -20.48
C GLY A 160 15.00 -10.79 -21.52
N LYS A 161 14.61 -9.75 -22.27
CA LYS A 161 15.49 -9.04 -23.21
C LYS A 161 15.53 -7.55 -22.91
N LEU A 162 16.71 -6.94 -23.00
CA LEU A 162 16.91 -5.52 -22.77
C LEU A 162 16.68 -4.75 -24.08
N THR A 163 15.43 -4.37 -24.33
CA THR A 163 15.02 -3.63 -25.53
C THR A 163 15.19 -2.13 -25.35
N GLU A 164 14.96 -1.62 -24.15
CA GLU A 164 15.00 -0.20 -23.83
C GLU A 164 16.02 0.10 -22.72
N PRO A 165 16.52 1.34 -22.62
CA PRO A 165 17.45 1.76 -21.57
C PRO A 165 16.91 1.61 -20.15
N LEU A 166 15.59 1.79 -19.98
CA LEU A 166 14.88 1.64 -18.73
C LEU A 166 13.67 0.74 -18.97
N MET A 167 13.56 -0.30 -18.17
CA MET A 167 12.45 -1.24 -18.18
C MET A 167 11.97 -1.48 -16.77
N VAL A 168 10.73 -1.93 -16.61
CA VAL A 168 10.16 -2.35 -15.34
C VAL A 168 10.04 -3.87 -15.29
N LYS A 169 10.35 -4.47 -14.15
CA LYS A 169 9.98 -5.84 -13.84
C LYS A 169 8.89 -5.82 -12.78
N SER A 170 7.71 -6.25 -13.17
CA SER A 170 6.57 -6.41 -12.26
C SER A 170 6.59 -7.81 -11.65
N VAL A 171 6.57 -7.91 -10.34
CA VAL A 171 6.42 -9.17 -9.60
C VAL A 171 5.09 -9.13 -8.88
N VAL A 172 4.09 -9.69 -9.55
CA VAL A 172 2.71 -9.74 -9.09
C VAL A 172 2.27 -11.21 -9.10
N PRO A 173 2.30 -11.90 -7.94
CA PRO A 173 1.85 -13.28 -7.85
C PRO A 173 0.39 -13.42 -8.25
N TYR A 174 0.07 -14.58 -8.83
CA TYR A 174 -1.32 -14.91 -9.12
C TYR A 174 -2.12 -14.98 -7.83
N GLN A 175 -3.25 -14.29 -7.82
CA GLN A 175 -4.22 -14.34 -6.75
C GLN A 175 -5.63 -14.38 -7.32
N GLN A 176 -6.48 -15.23 -6.78
CA GLN A 176 -7.83 -15.45 -7.29
C GLN A 176 -8.65 -14.14 -7.30
N GLY A 177 -9.19 -13.81 -8.47
CA GLY A 177 -10.01 -12.63 -8.68
C GLY A 177 -9.22 -11.30 -8.67
N GLN A 178 -7.90 -11.37 -8.89
CA GLN A 178 -7.01 -10.23 -9.00
C GLN A 178 -6.23 -10.30 -10.32
N ASP A 179 -6.57 -9.42 -11.26
CA ASP A 179 -5.97 -9.43 -12.61
C ASP A 179 -4.77 -8.49 -12.72
N TYR A 180 -4.80 -7.36 -12.02
CA TYR A 180 -3.80 -6.31 -12.13
C TYR A 180 -2.85 -6.23 -10.94
N PHE A 181 -3.37 -6.35 -9.73
CA PHE A 181 -2.60 -6.20 -8.50
C PHE A 181 -2.93 -7.36 -7.56
N ALA A 182 -1.93 -7.90 -6.88
CA ALA A 182 -2.16 -8.81 -5.79
C ALA A 182 -2.61 -8.07 -4.53
N LEU A 183 -3.09 -8.78 -3.54
CA LEU A 183 -3.40 -8.29 -2.21
C LEU A 183 -2.38 -8.86 -1.21
N PRO A 184 -2.09 -8.17 -0.12
CA PRO A 184 -1.16 -8.67 0.88
C PRO A 184 -1.68 -9.96 1.53
N ASN A 185 -0.77 -10.83 1.98
CA ASN A 185 -1.12 -12.10 2.59
C ASN A 185 -1.97 -11.96 3.87
N TYR A 186 -1.84 -10.84 4.57
CA TYR A 186 -2.59 -10.51 5.78
C TYR A 186 -3.89 -9.72 5.52
N ILE A 187 -4.35 -9.66 4.26
CA ILE A 187 -5.54 -8.90 3.87
C ILE A 187 -6.76 -9.13 4.76
N GLN A 188 -6.95 -10.37 5.20
CA GLN A 188 -8.06 -10.77 6.07
C GLN A 188 -7.90 -10.19 7.50
N GLY A 189 -6.68 -9.84 7.89
CA GLY A 189 -6.38 -9.21 9.17
C GLY A 189 -6.51 -7.68 9.17
N LEU A 190 -6.66 -7.01 8.02
CA LEU A 190 -6.69 -5.55 7.96
C LEU A 190 -7.82 -4.92 8.77
N GLN A 191 -8.97 -5.57 8.87
CA GLN A 191 -10.07 -5.11 9.72
C GLN A 191 -9.70 -5.08 11.21
N TYR A 192 -8.85 -6.03 11.66
CA TYR A 192 -8.36 -6.05 13.04
C TYR A 192 -7.30 -4.98 13.28
N ALA A 193 -6.47 -4.69 12.28
CA ALA A 193 -5.52 -3.58 12.33
C ALA A 193 -6.25 -2.23 12.47
N GLU A 194 -7.34 -2.03 11.75
CA GLU A 194 -8.19 -0.84 11.88
C GLU A 194 -8.86 -0.76 13.26
N MET A 195 -9.36 -1.88 13.77
CA MET A 195 -9.94 -1.94 15.10
C MET A 195 -8.90 -1.64 16.20
N GLU A 196 -7.67 -2.14 16.09
CA GLU A 196 -6.58 -1.84 17.01
C GLU A 196 -6.28 -0.34 17.05
N GLU A 197 -6.22 0.32 15.88
CA GLU A 197 -6.01 1.75 15.77
C GLU A 197 -7.12 2.54 16.44
N GLU A 198 -8.38 2.19 16.19
CA GLU A 198 -9.55 2.87 16.79
C GLU A 198 -9.61 2.68 18.33
N ILE A 199 -9.31 1.48 18.82
CA ILE A 199 -9.21 1.22 20.27
C ILE A 199 -8.09 2.06 20.89
N SER A 200 -6.94 2.13 20.24
CA SER A 200 -5.80 2.94 20.70
C SER A 200 -6.17 4.42 20.75
N ASN A 201 -6.80 4.95 19.71
CA ASN A 201 -7.28 6.31 19.63
C ASN A 201 -8.32 6.62 20.72
N TYR A 202 -9.25 5.71 20.94
CA TYR A 202 -10.24 5.81 22.01
C TYR A 202 -9.56 5.90 23.39
N CYS A 203 -8.66 4.97 23.71
CA CYS A 203 -7.94 4.97 24.97
C CYS A 203 -7.13 6.26 25.18
N ILE A 204 -6.41 6.71 24.15
CA ILE A 204 -5.62 7.95 24.20
C ILE A 204 -6.52 9.16 24.45
N ASN A 205 -7.65 9.24 23.78
CA ASN A 205 -8.61 10.33 23.96
C ASN A 205 -9.21 10.33 25.37
N HIS A 206 -9.53 9.15 25.91
CA HIS A 206 -9.99 9.04 27.31
C HIS A 206 -8.95 9.53 28.32
N ILE A 207 -7.70 9.14 28.13
CA ILE A 207 -6.58 9.57 28.98
C ILE A 207 -6.41 11.10 28.91
N LYS A 208 -6.41 11.65 27.69
CA LYS A 208 -6.28 13.11 27.46
C LYS A 208 -7.44 13.91 28.09
N ASN A 209 -8.62 13.36 28.10
CA ASN A 209 -9.82 14.00 28.67
C ASN A 209 -9.98 13.71 30.18
N GLY A 210 -8.93 13.22 30.85
CA GLY A 210 -8.92 13.01 32.31
C GLY A 210 -9.81 11.86 32.77
N LEU A 211 -10.06 10.84 31.92
CA LEU A 211 -10.91 9.69 32.22
C LEU A 211 -12.33 10.08 32.68
N SER A 212 -12.77 11.30 32.42
CA SER A 212 -14.11 11.74 32.76
C SER A 212 -15.15 11.04 31.86
N PHE A 213 -15.87 10.09 32.45
CA PHE A 213 -17.10 9.59 31.85
C PHE A 213 -18.11 10.73 31.83
N GLY A 214 -18.43 11.24 30.65
CA GLY A 214 -19.50 12.20 30.51
C GLY A 214 -20.83 11.51 30.80
N TYR A 215 -21.35 11.64 32.00
CA TYR A 215 -22.72 11.21 32.30
C TYR A 215 -23.67 12.26 31.76
N ILE A 216 -24.53 11.88 30.83
CA ILE A 216 -25.72 12.66 30.49
C ILE A 216 -26.78 12.24 31.51
N ILE A 217 -26.99 13.07 32.57
CA ILE A 217 -28.08 12.89 33.49
C ILE A 217 -29.30 13.53 32.85
N ASN A 218 -30.17 12.72 32.29
CA ASN A 218 -31.44 13.19 31.74
C ASN A 218 -32.52 13.13 32.84
N PHE A 219 -32.83 14.30 33.44
CA PHE A 219 -33.91 14.44 34.40
C PHE A 219 -35.31 14.50 33.75
N ASN A 220 -35.60 13.64 32.81
CA ASN A 220 -36.90 13.61 32.15
C ASN A 220 -37.88 12.71 32.91
N ASN A 221 -38.20 13.09 34.15
CA ASN A 221 -39.13 12.35 35.02
C ASN A 221 -40.62 12.65 34.73
N GLY A 222 -40.96 13.21 33.56
CA GLY A 222 -42.37 13.48 33.21
C GLY A 222 -43.11 14.43 34.16
N GLY A 223 -42.41 14.97 35.17
CA GLY A 223 -42.95 15.95 36.11
C GLY A 223 -42.61 17.37 35.66
N ASN A 224 -43.62 18.20 35.56
CA ASN A 224 -43.41 19.66 35.42
C ASN A 224 -42.64 20.17 36.62
N LEU A 225 -41.39 20.59 36.41
CA LEU A 225 -40.62 21.31 37.44
C LEU A 225 -41.41 22.55 37.87
N THR A 226 -41.65 22.67 39.17
CA THR A 226 -42.23 23.89 39.72
C THR A 226 -41.31 25.09 39.51
N PRO A 227 -41.83 26.32 39.42
CA PRO A 227 -40.98 27.50 39.18
C PRO A 227 -39.85 27.67 40.19
N GLU A 228 -40.00 27.15 41.41
CA GLU A 228 -39.01 27.19 42.50
C GLU A 228 -37.84 26.21 42.31
N GLN A 229 -38.01 25.15 41.44
CA GLN A 229 -37.00 24.15 41.13
C GLN A 229 -36.16 24.52 39.88
N LYS A 230 -36.46 25.67 39.26
CA LYS A 230 -35.80 26.18 38.06
C LYS A 230 -34.71 27.21 38.34
N ASN A 231 -34.45 27.57 39.60
CA ASN A 231 -33.41 28.50 40.03
C ASN A 231 -32.17 27.77 40.53
#